data_0cf4fd1f6a85764c9674fc8087be2503
#
_entry.id   0cf4fd1f6a85764c9674fc8087be2503
#
_cell.length_a   1.000
_cell.length_b   1.000
_cell.length_c   1.000
_cell.angle_alpha   90.00
_cell.angle_beta   90.00
_cell.angle_gamma   90.00
#
_symmetry.space_group_name_H-M   'P 1'
#
loop_
_entity.id
_entity.type
_entity.pdbx_description
1 polymer ?
#
loop_
_entity_poly.entity_id
_entity_poly.type
_entity_poly.pdbx_seq_one_letter_code
_entity_poly.pdbx_strand_id
1 'polypeptide(L)'
;LLDVLGVITARLARLDLGLTLLFVAKELPLVLAATEERLGYSEAVPVHRSAGWWCAGQSALHSVAYLLFYLRVSGLAGLWLYCLPTPLVDSSKINSLGLVNGLGLLAFLVLLPLVVPAWPQLRRRCYTAFQRSHTLVAALFVVCSALHDLPMLFFSVPGVARTRTR
;
A
#
# COMPACT_ATOMS: atom_id res chain seq x y z
N LEU A 1 4.11 22.96 0.18
CA LEU A 1 3.65 22.32 -1.06
C LEU A 1 3.89 20.80 -1.06
N LEU A 2 5.12 20.33 -0.75
CA LEU A 2 5.46 18.89 -0.68
C LEU A 2 4.64 18.16 0.39
N ASP A 3 4.46 18.78 1.54
CA ASP A 3 3.64 18.28 2.63
C ASP A 3 2.17 18.10 2.20
N VAL A 4 1.59 19.12 1.60
CA VAL A 4 0.21 19.08 1.06
C VAL A 4 0.06 17.98 0.00
N LEU A 5 1.02 17.87 -0.91
CA LEU A 5 1.05 16.81 -1.91
C LEU A 5 1.11 15.43 -1.25
N GLY A 6 1.96 15.26 -0.24
CA GLY A 6 2.08 14.02 0.52
C GLY A 6 0.76 13.62 1.18
N VAL A 7 0.07 14.57 1.82
CA VAL A 7 -1.23 14.31 2.47
C VAL A 7 -2.31 13.94 1.45
N ILE A 8 -2.41 14.64 0.33
CA ILE A 8 -3.41 14.35 -0.71
C ILE A 8 -3.18 12.95 -1.29
N THR A 9 -1.94 12.65 -1.67
CA THR A 9 -1.61 11.35 -2.27
C THR A 9 -1.79 10.19 -1.29
N ALA A 10 -1.54 10.39 0.02
CA ALA A 10 -1.86 9.39 1.03
C ALA A 10 -3.35 9.06 1.09
N ARG A 11 -4.21 10.08 1.06
CA ARG A 11 -5.68 9.89 1.08
C ARG A 11 -6.17 9.17 -0.17
N LEU A 12 -5.65 9.54 -1.34
CA LEU A 12 -5.98 8.86 -2.60
C LEU A 12 -5.49 7.42 -2.61
N ALA A 13 -4.27 7.16 -2.16
CA ALA A 13 -3.73 5.80 -2.06
C ALA A 13 -4.57 4.89 -1.14
N ARG A 14 -5.13 5.41 -0.05
CA ARG A 14 -6.07 4.67 0.82
C ARG A 14 -7.33 4.24 0.06
N LEU A 15 -7.95 5.15 -0.68
CA LEU A 15 -9.15 4.86 -1.47
C LEU A 15 -8.85 3.82 -2.54
N ASP A 16 -7.75 3.98 -3.27
CA ASP A 16 -7.34 3.07 -4.32
C ASP A 16 -6.98 1.69 -3.76
N LEU A 17 -6.33 1.61 -2.58
CA LEU A 17 -6.07 0.34 -1.91
C LEU A 17 -7.38 -0.34 -1.50
N GLY A 18 -8.32 0.40 -0.93
CA GLY A 18 -9.64 -0.10 -0.57
C GLY A 18 -10.37 -0.69 -1.77
N LEU A 19 -10.40 0.02 -2.89
CA LEU A 19 -10.98 -0.46 -4.14
C LEU A 19 -10.26 -1.70 -4.66
N THR A 20 -8.92 -1.70 -4.66
CA THR A 20 -8.11 -2.84 -5.10
C THR A 20 -8.43 -4.11 -4.31
N LEU A 21 -8.54 -4.00 -2.99
CA LEU A 21 -8.87 -5.11 -2.09
C LEU A 21 -10.33 -5.54 -2.22
N LEU A 22 -11.25 -4.60 -2.40
CA LEU A 22 -12.68 -4.88 -2.60
C LEU A 22 -12.90 -5.78 -3.81
N PHE A 23 -12.25 -5.49 -4.94
CA PHE A 23 -12.40 -6.29 -6.16
C PHE A 23 -11.70 -7.65 -6.12
N VAL A 24 -10.76 -7.86 -5.18
CA VAL A 24 -10.23 -9.21 -4.88
C VAL A 24 -11.16 -9.98 -3.95
N ALA A 25 -11.86 -9.29 -3.07
CA ALA A 25 -12.79 -9.85 -2.09
C ALA A 25 -14.21 -10.06 -2.64
N LYS A 26 -14.37 -10.31 -3.93
CA LYS A 26 -15.63 -10.44 -4.66
C LYS A 26 -16.64 -11.46 -4.07
N GLU A 27 -16.17 -12.40 -3.24
CA GLU A 27 -17.01 -13.41 -2.59
C GLU A 27 -17.62 -12.91 -1.26
N LEU A 28 -17.36 -11.66 -0.86
CA LEU A 28 -18.00 -11.09 0.32
C LEU A 28 -19.48 -10.79 0.04
N PRO A 29 -20.39 -11.13 0.97
CA PRO A 29 -21.82 -10.88 0.81
C PRO A 29 -22.15 -9.43 0.49
N LEU A 30 -21.41 -8.47 1.07
CA LEU A 30 -21.57 -7.04 0.82
C LEU A 30 -21.25 -6.67 -0.63
N VAL A 31 -20.19 -7.26 -1.20
CA VAL A 31 -19.79 -7.01 -2.59
C VAL A 31 -20.76 -7.65 -3.55
N LEU A 32 -21.20 -8.89 -3.26
CA LEU A 32 -22.23 -9.59 -4.04
C LEU A 32 -23.54 -8.80 -4.04
N ALA A 33 -23.99 -8.32 -2.88
CA ALA A 33 -25.20 -7.50 -2.76
C ALA A 33 -25.05 -6.16 -3.52
N ALA A 34 -23.90 -5.49 -3.42
CA ALA A 34 -23.64 -4.20 -4.08
C ALA A 34 -23.52 -4.32 -5.61
N THR A 35 -23.14 -5.50 -6.11
CA THR A 35 -22.94 -5.75 -7.54
C THR A 35 -24.07 -6.57 -8.16
N GLU A 36 -25.11 -6.87 -7.38
CA GLU A 36 -26.25 -7.71 -7.81
C GLU A 36 -25.80 -9.01 -8.49
N GLU A 37 -24.74 -9.62 -7.99
CA GLU A 37 -24.09 -10.81 -8.57
C GLU A 37 -23.57 -10.65 -10.01
N ARG A 38 -23.57 -9.43 -10.57
CA ARG A 38 -23.25 -9.18 -11.98
C ARG A 38 -21.75 -9.07 -12.29
N LEU A 39 -20.90 -8.84 -11.29
CA LEU A 39 -19.46 -8.72 -11.53
C LEU A 39 -18.79 -10.10 -11.58
N GLY A 40 -18.63 -10.61 -12.79
CA GLY A 40 -17.82 -11.79 -13.08
C GLY A 40 -16.31 -11.54 -12.81
N TYR A 41 -15.56 -12.65 -12.73
CA TYR A 41 -14.09 -12.58 -12.58
C TYR A 41 -13.43 -11.77 -13.72
N SER A 42 -13.92 -11.90 -14.93
CA SER A 42 -13.46 -11.19 -16.13
C SER A 42 -13.59 -9.67 -16.01
N GLU A 43 -14.58 -9.19 -15.26
CA GLU A 43 -14.84 -7.76 -15.06
C GLU A 43 -14.12 -7.20 -13.84
N ALA A 44 -13.97 -7.99 -12.78
CA ALA A 44 -13.28 -7.60 -11.56
C ALA A 44 -11.77 -7.42 -11.75
N VAL A 45 -11.12 -8.28 -12.56
CA VAL A 45 -9.67 -8.24 -12.78
C VAL A 45 -9.17 -6.95 -13.44
N PRO A 46 -9.80 -6.41 -14.50
CA PRO A 46 -9.40 -5.12 -15.06
C PRO A 46 -9.48 -3.98 -14.05
N VAL A 47 -10.55 -3.94 -13.24
CA VAL A 47 -10.74 -2.90 -12.21
C VAL A 47 -9.68 -3.03 -11.11
N HIS A 48 -9.47 -4.25 -10.57
CA HIS A 48 -8.39 -4.51 -9.61
C HIS A 48 -7.03 -4.05 -10.14
N ARG A 49 -6.72 -4.36 -11.39
CA ARG A 49 -5.46 -3.97 -12.03
C ARG A 49 -5.33 -2.45 -12.16
N SER A 50 -6.38 -1.77 -12.60
CA SER A 50 -6.38 -0.32 -12.75
C SER A 50 -6.24 0.37 -11.38
N ALA A 51 -7.05 0.01 -10.40
CA ALA A 51 -6.98 0.54 -9.04
C ALA A 51 -5.61 0.24 -8.40
N GLY A 52 -5.04 -0.95 -8.62
CA GLY A 52 -3.72 -1.31 -8.15
C GLY A 52 -2.61 -0.42 -8.73
N TRP A 53 -2.67 -0.07 -10.01
CA TRP A 53 -1.71 0.86 -10.61
C TRP A 53 -1.85 2.29 -10.06
N TRP A 54 -3.07 2.76 -9.85
CA TRP A 54 -3.31 4.05 -9.21
C TRP A 54 -2.81 4.06 -7.77
N CYS A 55 -3.12 3.04 -6.99
CA CYS A 55 -2.61 2.87 -5.62
C CYS A 55 -1.08 2.90 -5.60
N ALA A 56 -0.42 2.17 -6.49
CA ALA A 56 1.03 2.15 -6.58
C ALA A 56 1.61 3.53 -6.93
N GLY A 57 1.04 4.22 -7.90
CA GLY A 57 1.43 5.57 -8.30
C GLY A 57 1.28 6.58 -7.17
N GLN A 58 0.15 6.59 -6.49
CA GLN A 58 -0.12 7.49 -5.35
C GLN A 58 0.80 7.17 -4.16
N SER A 59 1.03 5.90 -3.85
CA SER A 59 1.95 5.49 -2.79
C SER A 59 3.39 5.90 -3.09
N ALA A 60 3.84 5.75 -4.33
CA ALA A 60 5.17 6.19 -4.74
C ALA A 60 5.30 7.70 -4.65
N LEU A 61 4.33 8.45 -5.14
CA LEU A 61 4.33 9.92 -5.10
C LEU A 61 4.29 10.44 -3.65
N HIS A 62 3.48 9.81 -2.78
CA HIS A 62 3.45 10.08 -1.35
C HIS A 62 4.83 9.91 -0.71
N SER A 63 5.46 8.77 -0.93
CA SER A 63 6.76 8.45 -0.35
C SER A 63 7.85 9.42 -0.82
N VAL A 64 7.90 9.70 -2.13
CA VAL A 64 8.86 10.66 -2.70
C VAL A 64 8.63 12.07 -2.16
N ALA A 65 7.37 12.52 -2.05
CA ALA A 65 7.05 13.85 -1.52
C ALA A 65 7.55 14.03 -0.07
N TYR A 66 7.35 13.02 0.80
CA TYR A 66 7.85 13.08 2.19
C TYR A 66 9.37 12.92 2.28
N LEU A 67 9.99 12.07 1.48
CA LEU A 67 11.45 11.97 1.43
C LEU A 67 12.07 13.32 1.03
N LEU A 68 11.54 13.98 0.00
CA LEU A 68 11.99 15.31 -0.42
C LEU A 68 11.68 16.40 0.63
N PHE A 69 10.54 16.29 1.32
CA PHE A 69 10.20 17.20 2.41
C PHE A 69 11.23 17.11 3.54
N TYR A 70 11.51 15.92 4.06
CA TYR A 70 12.49 15.73 5.13
C TYR A 70 13.90 16.12 4.69
N LEU A 71 14.28 15.77 3.46
CA LEU A 71 15.57 16.17 2.90
C LEU A 71 15.73 17.69 2.86
N ARG A 72 14.67 18.40 2.45
CA ARG A 72 14.68 19.87 2.38
C ARG A 72 14.69 20.55 3.74
N VAL A 73 13.97 20.01 4.71
CA VAL A 73 13.82 20.64 6.05
C VAL A 73 15.01 20.34 6.96
N SER A 74 15.55 19.13 6.90
CA SER A 74 16.53 18.65 7.88
C SER A 74 17.76 17.98 7.25
N GLY A 75 17.89 18.02 5.93
CA GLY A 75 19.01 17.40 5.21
C GLY A 75 19.03 15.87 5.36
N LEU A 76 20.18 15.26 5.03
CA LEU A 76 20.37 13.80 5.13
C LEU A 76 20.26 13.28 6.57
N ALA A 77 20.71 14.07 7.54
CA ALA A 77 20.59 13.71 8.96
C ALA A 77 19.14 13.62 9.40
N GLY A 78 18.27 14.52 8.87
CA GLY A 78 16.83 14.48 9.13
C GLY A 78 16.15 13.26 8.52
N LEU A 79 16.52 12.84 7.31
CA LEU A 79 16.00 11.59 6.74
C LEU A 79 16.31 10.40 7.65
N TRP A 80 17.54 10.30 8.14
CA TRP A 80 17.93 9.24 9.06
C TRP A 80 17.11 9.29 10.35
N LEU A 81 17.01 10.48 10.96
CA LEU A 81 16.35 10.67 12.25
C LEU A 81 14.84 10.44 12.18
N TYR A 82 14.16 10.89 11.12
CA TYR A 82 12.70 10.87 11.02
C TYR A 82 12.14 9.65 10.27
N CYS A 83 12.97 8.96 9.47
CA CYS A 83 12.52 7.79 8.70
C CYS A 83 12.97 6.45 9.27
N LEU A 84 13.88 6.44 10.27
CA LEU A 84 14.35 5.21 10.90
C LEU A 84 14.20 5.29 12.41
N PRO A 85 13.82 4.17 13.07
CA PRO A 85 13.80 4.11 14.53
C PRO A 85 15.23 4.20 15.04
N THR A 86 15.58 5.33 15.67
CA THR A 86 16.92 5.55 16.22
C THR A 86 16.86 5.43 17.73
N PRO A 87 17.51 4.42 18.35
CA PRO A 87 17.56 4.24 19.81
C PRO A 87 18.41 5.32 20.51
N LEU A 88 19.06 6.18 19.74
CA LEU A 88 19.99 7.20 20.25
C LEU A 88 19.33 8.52 20.66
N VAL A 89 18.05 8.70 20.41
CA VAL A 89 17.32 9.93 20.73
C VAL A 89 16.36 9.65 21.87
N ASP A 90 16.63 10.28 23.01
CA ASP A 90 15.84 10.14 24.26
C ASP A 90 14.49 10.89 24.20
N SER A 91 13.83 10.86 23.06
CA SER A 91 12.52 11.47 22.85
C SER A 91 11.54 10.43 22.33
N SER A 92 10.60 10.03 23.17
CA SER A 92 9.54 9.07 22.83
C SER A 92 8.74 9.48 21.58
N LYS A 93 8.57 10.79 21.34
CA LYS A 93 7.86 11.32 20.16
C LYS A 93 8.65 11.12 18.87
N ILE A 94 9.97 11.36 18.87
CA ILE A 94 10.82 11.20 17.71
C ILE A 94 10.95 9.71 17.37
N ASN A 95 11.10 8.85 18.37
CA ASN A 95 11.18 7.40 18.17
C ASN A 95 9.88 6.82 17.60
N SER A 96 8.71 7.28 18.08
CA SER A 96 7.41 6.85 17.53
C SER A 96 7.23 7.33 16.09
N LEU A 97 7.62 8.56 15.76
CA LEU A 97 7.56 9.08 14.40
C LEU A 97 8.52 8.32 13.46
N GLY A 98 9.74 8.04 13.90
CA GLY A 98 10.73 7.25 13.16
C GLY A 98 10.25 5.84 12.89
N LEU A 99 9.57 5.19 13.85
CA LEU A 99 8.97 3.87 13.65
C LEU A 99 7.85 3.91 12.61
N VAL A 100 6.91 4.86 12.74
CA VAL A 100 5.79 5.02 11.80
C VAL A 100 6.31 5.30 10.39
N ASN A 101 7.22 6.25 10.23
CA ASN A 101 7.80 6.57 8.93
C ASN A 101 8.68 5.44 8.37
N GLY A 102 9.37 4.69 9.25
CA GLY A 102 10.12 3.49 8.87
C GLY A 102 9.25 2.39 8.29
N LEU A 103 8.06 2.18 8.86
CA LEU A 103 7.05 1.27 8.29
C LEU A 103 6.52 1.75 6.93
N GLY A 104 6.35 3.07 6.76
CA GLY A 104 6.00 3.67 5.47
C GLY A 104 7.11 3.48 4.43
N LEU A 105 8.38 3.65 4.83
CA LEU A 105 9.53 3.39 3.97
C LEU A 105 9.61 1.90 3.59
N LEU A 106 9.38 1.00 4.53
CA LEU A 106 9.32 -0.44 4.26
C LEU A 106 8.19 -0.77 3.28
N ALA A 107 7.00 -0.21 3.47
CA ALA A 107 5.89 -0.36 2.52
C ALA A 107 6.28 0.13 1.11
N PHE A 108 6.97 1.27 1.01
CA PHE A 108 7.47 1.79 -0.27
C PHE A 108 8.49 0.84 -0.93
N LEU A 109 9.42 0.27 -0.17
CA LEU A 109 10.38 -0.71 -0.70
C LEU A 109 9.70 -2.01 -1.16
N VAL A 110 8.66 -2.45 -0.44
CA VAL A 110 7.84 -3.63 -0.80
C VAL A 110 7.00 -3.37 -2.06
N LEU A 111 6.72 -2.11 -2.39
CA LEU A 111 5.96 -1.76 -3.60
C LEU A 111 6.67 -2.21 -4.89
N LEU A 112 8.00 -2.16 -4.96
CA LEU A 112 8.75 -2.59 -6.15
C LEU A 112 8.55 -4.07 -6.49
N PRO A 113 8.81 -5.03 -5.57
CA PRO A 113 8.55 -6.44 -5.83
C PRO A 113 7.06 -6.77 -5.99
N LEU A 114 6.14 -5.88 -5.62
CA LEU A 114 4.72 -6.02 -5.88
C LEU A 114 4.37 -5.61 -7.33
N VAL A 115 4.93 -4.49 -7.80
CA VAL A 115 4.56 -3.85 -9.08
C VAL A 115 5.33 -4.45 -10.25
N VAL A 116 6.64 -4.70 -10.10
CA VAL A 116 7.50 -5.18 -11.20
C VAL A 116 7.01 -6.52 -11.78
N PRO A 117 6.68 -7.55 -10.98
CA PRO A 117 6.15 -8.80 -11.54
C PRO A 117 4.72 -8.67 -12.11
N ALA A 118 3.98 -7.63 -11.72
CA ALA A 118 2.64 -7.34 -12.26
C ALA A 118 2.69 -6.76 -13.68
N TRP A 119 3.88 -6.34 -14.16
CA TRP A 119 4.05 -5.83 -15.51
C TRP A 119 3.61 -6.87 -16.56
N PRO A 120 2.83 -6.48 -17.58
CA PRO A 120 2.20 -7.44 -18.48
C PRO A 120 3.15 -8.45 -19.12
N GLN A 121 4.36 -8.03 -19.52
CA GLN A 121 5.35 -8.88 -20.17
C GLN A 121 5.92 -9.93 -19.20
N LEU A 122 6.29 -9.53 -17.97
CA LEU A 122 6.79 -10.44 -16.94
C LEU A 122 5.71 -11.42 -16.49
N ARG A 123 4.53 -10.89 -16.19
CA ARG A 123 3.39 -11.71 -15.74
C ARG A 123 3.03 -12.80 -16.73
N ARG A 124 3.06 -12.52 -18.04
CA ARG A 124 2.77 -13.53 -19.06
C ARG A 124 3.82 -14.63 -19.12
N ARG A 125 5.10 -14.30 -18.87
CA ARG A 125 6.21 -15.26 -18.92
C ARG A 125 6.25 -16.19 -17.70
N CYS A 126 5.93 -15.69 -16.51
CA CYS A 126 6.10 -16.41 -15.24
C CYS A 126 4.84 -16.30 -14.38
N TYR A 127 3.67 -16.66 -14.91
CA TYR A 127 2.37 -16.42 -14.26
C TYR A 127 2.26 -17.06 -12.86
N THR A 128 2.69 -18.32 -12.70
CA THR A 128 2.61 -19.03 -11.41
C THR A 128 3.49 -18.36 -10.33
N ALA A 129 4.71 -17.99 -10.72
CA ALA A 129 5.62 -17.27 -9.82
C ALA A 129 5.04 -15.90 -9.45
N PHE A 130 4.53 -15.17 -10.45
CA PHE A 130 3.84 -13.90 -10.25
C PHE A 130 2.68 -14.05 -9.25
N GLN A 131 1.79 -15.02 -9.45
CA GLN A 131 0.60 -15.17 -8.61
C GLN A 131 0.97 -15.42 -7.14
N ARG A 132 1.95 -16.30 -6.88
CA ARG A 132 2.41 -16.62 -5.52
C ARG A 132 3.11 -15.43 -4.87
N SER A 133 4.09 -14.83 -5.56
CA SER A 133 4.83 -13.68 -5.03
C SER A 133 3.93 -12.47 -4.82
N HIS A 134 3.04 -12.17 -5.77
CA HIS A 134 2.12 -11.05 -5.70
C HIS A 134 1.21 -11.13 -4.47
N THR A 135 0.65 -12.31 -4.18
CA THR A 135 -0.22 -12.49 -3.00
C THR A 135 0.53 -12.26 -1.69
N LEU A 136 1.74 -12.84 -1.56
CA LEU A 136 2.56 -12.68 -0.35
C LEU A 136 3.03 -11.24 -0.16
N VAL A 137 3.55 -10.64 -1.22
CA VAL A 137 4.08 -9.28 -1.19
C VAL A 137 2.94 -8.26 -1.00
N ALA A 138 1.76 -8.49 -1.58
CA ALA A 138 0.58 -7.67 -1.35
C ALA A 138 0.13 -7.72 0.11
N ALA A 139 0.12 -8.91 0.74
CA ALA A 139 -0.19 -9.04 2.16
C ALA A 139 0.81 -8.25 3.03
N LEU A 140 2.11 -8.35 2.74
CA LEU A 140 3.14 -7.59 3.43
C LEU A 140 2.97 -6.08 3.24
N PHE A 141 2.70 -5.63 2.02
CA PHE A 141 2.42 -4.23 1.71
C PHE A 141 1.23 -3.69 2.51
N VAL A 142 0.12 -4.45 2.55
CA VAL A 142 -1.09 -4.08 3.33
C VAL A 142 -0.77 -3.97 4.82
N VAL A 143 -0.03 -4.94 5.38
CA VAL A 143 0.34 -4.92 6.80
C VAL A 143 1.23 -3.73 7.13
N CYS A 144 2.29 -3.49 6.36
CA CYS A 144 3.18 -2.34 6.57
C CYS A 144 2.43 -1.00 6.43
N SER A 145 1.56 -0.89 5.43
CA SER A 145 0.75 0.32 5.21
C SER A 145 -0.26 0.55 6.34
N ALA A 146 -0.90 -0.51 6.84
CA ALA A 146 -1.85 -0.44 7.95
C ALA A 146 -1.16 -0.07 9.27
N LEU A 147 0.04 -0.55 9.52
CA LEU A 147 0.83 -0.19 10.70
C LEU A 147 1.40 1.24 10.60
N HIS A 148 1.73 1.69 9.38
CA HIS A 148 2.13 3.06 9.13
C HIS A 148 0.97 4.05 9.33
N ASP A 149 -0.24 3.65 8.94
CA ASP A 149 -1.43 4.48 8.96
C ASP A 149 -2.65 3.66 9.41
N LEU A 150 -2.92 3.68 10.71
CA LEU A 150 -4.01 2.91 11.33
C LEU A 150 -5.38 3.07 10.64
N PRO A 151 -5.81 4.25 10.16
CA PRO A 151 -7.03 4.37 9.35
C PRO A 151 -7.09 3.46 8.12
N MET A 152 -5.96 3.01 7.58
CA MET A 152 -5.94 2.02 6.48
C MET A 152 -6.54 0.67 6.86
N LEU A 153 -6.57 0.30 8.15
CA LEU A 153 -7.20 -0.95 8.60
C LEU A 153 -8.66 -1.03 8.17
N PHE A 154 -9.41 0.07 8.24
CA PHE A 154 -10.81 0.09 7.84
C PHE A 154 -11.01 -0.23 6.35
N PHE A 155 -10.07 0.18 5.50
CA PHE A 155 -10.11 -0.12 4.06
C PHE A 155 -9.57 -1.51 3.72
N SER A 156 -8.81 -2.13 4.63
CA SER A 156 -8.20 -3.45 4.42
C SER A 156 -9.10 -4.61 4.88
N VAL A 157 -10.06 -4.37 5.77
CA VAL A 157 -10.94 -5.38 6.36
C VAL A 157 -11.61 -6.29 5.32
N PRO A 158 -12.14 -5.78 4.18
CA PRO A 158 -12.75 -6.64 3.18
C PRO A 158 -11.81 -7.72 2.62
N GLY A 159 -10.51 -7.40 2.47
CA GLY A 159 -9.51 -8.34 1.95
C GLY A 159 -9.05 -9.38 2.98
N VAL A 160 -8.95 -9.00 4.25
CA VAL A 160 -8.44 -9.86 5.34
C VAL A 160 -9.45 -10.94 5.74
N ALA A 161 -10.75 -10.65 5.68
CA ALA A 161 -11.80 -11.61 6.04
C ALA A 161 -11.77 -12.89 5.18
N ARG A 162 -11.19 -12.83 3.96
CA ARG A 162 -11.12 -13.97 3.04
C ARG A 162 -10.06 -15.01 3.40
N THR A 163 -8.99 -14.65 4.08
CA THR A 163 -7.88 -15.57 4.36
C THR A 163 -8.21 -16.63 5.42
N ARG A 164 -9.35 -16.49 6.12
CA ARG A 164 -9.75 -17.37 7.24
C ARG A 164 -10.64 -18.55 6.83
N THR A 165 -11.09 -18.65 5.58
CA THR A 165 -12.10 -19.65 5.14
C THR A 165 -11.58 -20.66 4.11
N ARG A 166 -10.27 -20.88 4.03
CA ARG A 166 -9.68 -21.97 3.21
C ARG A 166 -8.80 -22.86 4.05
#